data_d51ee0d66cbb23975e49b675bf72dbe0
#
_entry.id   d51ee0d66cbb23975e49b675bf72dbe0
#
_cell.length_a   1.000
_cell.length_b   1.000
_cell.length_c   1.000
_cell.angle_alpha   90.00
_cell.angle_beta   90.00
_cell.angle_gamma   90.00
#
_symmetry.space_group_name_H-M   'P 1'
#
loop_
_entity.id
_entity.type
_entity.pdbx_description
1 polymer ?
#
loop_
_entity_poly.entity_id
_entity_poly.type
_entity_poly.pdbx_seq_one_letter_code
_entity_poly.pdbx_strand_id
1 'polypeptide(L)'
;IRKSDWKVRDIPNDLLDRRVEITGPVDRKMIINALNADVKVFMADFEDSLSPTWENVANGQKNLYDAIRRTITFENPVNGKKYQLNDETATLMCRVRGLHLKEKGIEINGVNPHGCLCDFGYYLFHNAKELVNRGTGPYFYIPKLQTHLEARTWNEIIDYAEDQLNLPRGTVRVTCLIETLPAVFEMDEILYELRDHIVGLNCGRWDYIFSYIKTFQNHSDKLLPDRYQVGMSQPFLNAYSRLLIKTCHKRLSLIHISEPTRQEAI
;
A
#
# COMPACT_ATOMS: atom_id res chain seq x y z
N ILE A 1 9.57 1.00 23.90
CA ILE A 1 9.31 0.36 22.58
C ILE A 1 10.63 0.04 21.89
N ARG A 2 11.48 1.02 21.57
CA ARG A 2 12.73 0.80 20.80
C ARG A 2 13.73 -0.16 21.42
N LYS A 3 13.80 -0.25 22.77
CA LYS A 3 14.74 -1.10 23.50
C LYS A 3 14.16 -2.45 23.89
N SER A 4 12.84 -2.63 23.86
CA SER A 4 12.19 -3.88 24.23
C SER A 4 12.15 -4.89 23.07
N ASP A 5 12.07 -6.17 23.41
CA ASP A 5 12.12 -7.28 22.46
C ASP A 5 10.71 -7.74 22.09
N TRP A 6 10.07 -6.98 21.19
CA TRP A 6 8.79 -7.33 20.58
C TRP A 6 8.97 -7.57 19.08
N LYS A 7 8.09 -8.34 18.50
CA LYS A 7 8.04 -8.68 17.06
C LYS A 7 6.67 -8.39 16.50
N VAL A 8 6.59 -8.24 15.21
CA VAL A 8 5.30 -8.23 14.51
C VAL A 8 4.72 -9.63 14.45
N ARG A 9 3.42 -9.73 14.21
CA ARG A 9 2.73 -11.00 14.03
C ARG A 9 3.25 -11.74 12.80
N ASP A 10 3.23 -13.07 12.82
CA ASP A 10 3.67 -13.93 11.72
C ASP A 10 3.06 -13.52 10.38
N ILE A 11 3.89 -13.57 9.34
CA ILE A 11 3.52 -13.15 7.99
C ILE A 11 2.71 -14.28 7.32
N PRO A 12 1.60 -13.97 6.62
CA PRO A 12 0.87 -14.93 5.81
C PRO A 12 1.77 -15.58 4.74
N ASN A 13 1.54 -16.88 4.47
CA ASN A 13 2.37 -17.65 3.55
C ASN A 13 2.46 -17.07 2.14
N ASP A 14 1.38 -16.54 1.62
CA ASP A 14 1.28 -15.94 0.29
C ASP A 14 1.92 -14.54 0.20
N LEU A 15 2.40 -14.00 1.32
CA LEU A 15 3.18 -12.76 1.39
C LEU A 15 4.65 -12.97 1.77
N LEU A 16 5.11 -14.20 2.01
CA LEU A 16 6.51 -14.48 2.38
C LEU A 16 7.50 -14.17 1.26
N ASP A 17 7.11 -14.39 0.02
CA ASP A 17 7.88 -13.98 -1.16
C ASP A 17 7.16 -12.86 -1.91
N ARG A 18 7.72 -11.66 -1.84
CA ARG A 18 7.21 -10.47 -2.50
C ARG A 18 8.15 -9.92 -3.59
N ARG A 19 9.00 -10.76 -4.12
CA ARG A 19 9.92 -10.45 -5.22
C ARG A 19 9.29 -10.92 -6.55
N VAL A 20 8.80 -10.09 -7.40
CA VAL A 20 8.73 -8.65 -7.50
C VAL A 20 7.30 -8.20 -7.19
N GLU A 21 7.11 -6.94 -6.83
CA GLU A 21 5.80 -6.31 -6.78
C GLU A 21 5.65 -5.32 -7.93
N ILE A 22 4.45 -5.27 -8.51
CA ILE A 22 4.09 -4.23 -9.49
C ILE A 22 2.91 -3.41 -8.99
N THR A 23 2.85 -2.17 -9.42
CA THR A 23 1.77 -1.23 -9.10
C THR A 23 1.05 -0.83 -10.38
N GLY A 24 -0.26 -0.68 -10.28
CA GLY A 24 -1.06 -0.16 -11.38
C GLY A 24 -2.44 0.30 -10.91
N PRO A 25 -3.10 1.15 -11.71
CA PRO A 25 -4.43 1.67 -11.40
C PRO A 25 -5.48 0.54 -11.37
N VAL A 26 -6.60 0.84 -10.73
CA VAL A 26 -7.75 -0.08 -10.63
C VAL A 26 -8.62 -0.11 -11.89
N ASP A 27 -8.04 0.19 -13.05
CA ASP A 27 -8.65 0.02 -14.36
C ASP A 27 -8.84 -1.47 -14.69
N ARG A 28 -9.97 -1.81 -15.31
CA ARG A 28 -10.37 -3.19 -15.56
C ARG A 28 -9.34 -4.01 -16.34
N LYS A 29 -8.82 -3.43 -17.43
CA LYS A 29 -7.80 -4.08 -18.26
C LYS A 29 -6.46 -4.19 -17.53
N MET A 30 -6.10 -3.13 -16.81
CA MET A 30 -4.83 -3.09 -16.07
C MET A 30 -4.80 -4.11 -14.94
N ILE A 31 -5.89 -4.28 -14.18
CA ILE A 31 -6.02 -5.31 -13.16
C ILE A 31 -5.80 -6.70 -13.74
N ILE A 32 -6.44 -7.02 -14.87
CA ILE A 32 -6.28 -8.35 -15.51
C ILE A 32 -4.81 -8.57 -15.91
N ASN A 33 -4.20 -7.59 -16.57
CA ASN A 33 -2.81 -7.71 -17.01
C ASN A 33 -1.83 -7.83 -15.83
N ALA A 34 -2.04 -7.06 -14.78
CA ALA A 34 -1.16 -7.04 -13.61
C ALA A 34 -1.26 -8.33 -12.79
N LEU A 35 -2.48 -8.84 -12.59
CA LEU A 35 -2.69 -10.12 -11.91
C LEU A 35 -2.11 -11.30 -12.70
N ASN A 36 -2.11 -11.23 -14.04
CA ASN A 36 -1.57 -12.26 -14.93
C ASN A 36 -0.06 -12.13 -15.15
N ALA A 37 0.58 -11.06 -14.66
CA ALA A 37 2.01 -10.89 -14.83
C ALA A 37 2.80 -11.92 -13.99
N ASP A 38 3.98 -12.29 -14.45
CA ASP A 38 4.91 -13.17 -13.70
C ASP A 38 5.61 -12.37 -12.57
N VAL A 39 4.81 -12.01 -11.59
CA VAL A 39 5.23 -11.29 -10.38
C VAL A 39 4.56 -11.91 -9.16
N LYS A 40 5.10 -11.63 -7.97
CA LYS A 40 4.55 -12.19 -6.74
C LYS A 40 3.35 -11.40 -6.21
N VAL A 41 3.40 -10.08 -6.34
CA VAL A 41 2.36 -9.19 -5.80
C VAL A 41 1.95 -8.15 -6.83
N PHE A 42 0.65 -7.90 -6.92
CA PHE A 42 0.08 -6.74 -7.59
C PHE A 42 -0.53 -5.78 -6.55
N MET A 43 -0.01 -4.57 -6.48
CA MET A 43 -0.58 -3.48 -5.71
C MET A 43 -1.58 -2.71 -6.58
N ALA A 44 -2.87 -2.99 -6.39
CA ALA A 44 -3.96 -2.25 -7.01
C ALA A 44 -4.12 -0.89 -6.33
N ASP A 45 -4.01 0.17 -7.09
CA ASP A 45 -3.74 1.50 -6.56
C ASP A 45 -4.87 2.48 -6.79
N PHE A 46 -5.49 2.94 -5.70
CA PHE A 46 -6.46 4.05 -5.68
C PHE A 46 -5.79 5.42 -5.47
N GLU A 47 -4.50 5.45 -5.17
CA GLU A 47 -3.78 6.67 -4.85
C GLU A 47 -3.08 7.26 -6.09
N ASP A 48 -1.76 7.10 -6.19
CA ASP A 48 -0.93 7.86 -7.14
C ASP A 48 -1.10 7.44 -8.61
N SER A 49 -1.55 6.20 -8.88
CA SER A 49 -1.74 5.70 -10.24
C SER A 49 -3.14 5.97 -10.81
N LEU A 50 -4.06 6.49 -10.00
CA LEU A 50 -5.45 6.70 -10.40
C LEU A 50 -5.83 8.18 -10.30
N SER A 51 -6.45 8.72 -11.34
CA SER A 51 -7.16 10.01 -11.20
C SER A 51 -8.37 9.81 -10.28
N PRO A 52 -8.47 10.49 -9.11
CA PRO A 52 -9.44 10.17 -8.08
C PRO A 52 -10.83 10.78 -8.34
N THR A 53 -11.34 10.60 -9.55
CA THR A 53 -12.73 10.91 -9.86
C THR A 53 -13.65 9.88 -9.22
N TRP A 54 -14.87 10.27 -8.85
CA TRP A 54 -15.85 9.34 -8.31
C TRP A 54 -16.06 8.12 -9.22
N GLU A 55 -16.16 8.34 -10.52
CA GLU A 55 -16.33 7.27 -11.50
C GLU A 55 -15.17 6.26 -11.46
N ASN A 56 -13.93 6.73 -11.45
CA ASN A 56 -12.76 5.86 -11.40
C ASN A 56 -12.68 5.08 -10.08
N VAL A 57 -12.97 5.72 -8.96
CA VAL A 57 -12.97 5.07 -7.65
C VAL A 57 -14.06 4.01 -7.56
N ALA A 58 -15.30 4.34 -7.93
CA ALA A 58 -16.42 3.40 -7.89
C ALA A 58 -16.23 2.22 -8.87
N ASN A 59 -15.79 2.49 -10.10
CA ASN A 59 -15.45 1.44 -11.05
C ASN A 59 -14.27 0.59 -10.57
N GLY A 60 -13.28 1.18 -9.93
CA GLY A 60 -12.15 0.47 -9.33
C GLY A 60 -12.60 -0.56 -8.28
N GLN A 61 -13.50 -0.19 -7.38
CA GLN A 61 -14.07 -1.09 -6.38
C GLN A 61 -14.82 -2.26 -7.04
N LYS A 62 -15.64 -1.96 -8.06
CA LYS A 62 -16.34 -2.99 -8.84
C LYS A 62 -15.36 -3.91 -9.58
N ASN A 63 -14.32 -3.37 -10.18
CA ASN A 63 -13.32 -4.14 -10.90
C ASN A 63 -12.57 -5.10 -9.97
N LEU A 64 -12.20 -4.66 -8.77
CA LEU A 64 -11.58 -5.51 -7.75
C LEU A 64 -12.55 -6.58 -7.23
N TYR A 65 -13.83 -6.24 -7.03
CA TYR A 65 -14.87 -7.21 -6.69
C TYR A 65 -14.96 -8.34 -7.72
N ASP A 66 -15.01 -7.99 -9.01
CA ASP A 66 -15.06 -8.96 -10.12
C ASP A 66 -13.75 -9.77 -10.20
N ALA A 67 -12.59 -9.14 -9.99
CA ALA A 67 -11.29 -9.80 -10.05
C ALA A 67 -11.15 -10.86 -8.95
N ILE A 68 -11.50 -10.53 -7.71
CA ILE A 68 -11.43 -11.45 -6.56
C ILE A 68 -12.34 -12.66 -6.78
N ARG A 69 -13.51 -12.48 -7.41
CA ARG A 69 -14.44 -13.57 -7.75
C ARG A 69 -14.10 -14.28 -9.05
N ARG A 70 -13.03 -13.82 -9.74
CA ARG A 70 -12.54 -14.35 -11.02
C ARG A 70 -13.57 -14.24 -12.17
N THR A 71 -14.46 -13.27 -12.06
CA THR A 71 -15.47 -12.95 -13.08
C THR A 71 -15.06 -11.77 -13.96
N ILE A 72 -13.92 -11.13 -13.67
CA ILE A 72 -13.44 -9.99 -14.43
C ILE A 72 -13.06 -10.41 -15.85
N THR A 73 -13.63 -9.71 -16.83
CA THR A 73 -13.27 -9.84 -18.26
C THR A 73 -13.22 -8.46 -18.88
N PHE A 74 -12.45 -8.30 -19.94
CA PHE A 74 -12.42 -7.08 -20.73
C PHE A 74 -12.28 -7.41 -22.21
N GLU A 75 -13.08 -6.79 -23.05
CA GLU A 75 -12.94 -6.87 -24.50
C GLU A 75 -12.54 -5.49 -25.03
N ASN A 76 -11.42 -5.43 -25.76
CA ASN A 76 -10.95 -4.18 -26.31
C ASN A 76 -11.88 -3.74 -27.47
N PRO A 77 -12.54 -2.58 -27.36
CA PRO A 77 -13.53 -2.15 -28.36
C PRO A 77 -12.93 -1.82 -29.72
N VAL A 78 -11.61 -1.62 -29.81
CA VAL A 78 -10.95 -1.25 -31.07
C VAL A 78 -10.57 -2.48 -31.89
N ASN A 79 -10.11 -3.55 -31.25
CA ASN A 79 -9.56 -4.73 -31.94
C ASN A 79 -10.20 -6.06 -31.52
N GLY A 80 -11.21 -6.04 -30.66
CA GLY A 80 -11.94 -7.24 -30.22
C GLY A 80 -11.11 -8.19 -29.33
N LYS A 81 -9.90 -7.82 -28.92
CA LYS A 81 -9.06 -8.66 -28.08
C LYS A 81 -9.67 -8.84 -26.70
N LYS A 82 -9.84 -10.09 -26.29
CA LYS A 82 -10.39 -10.48 -24.98
C LYS A 82 -9.29 -10.67 -23.95
N TYR A 83 -9.56 -10.24 -22.72
CA TYR A 83 -8.69 -10.37 -21.57
C TYR A 83 -9.48 -11.04 -20.43
N GLN A 84 -8.85 -11.99 -19.77
CA GLN A 84 -9.38 -12.70 -18.60
C GLN A 84 -8.24 -13.12 -17.69
N LEU A 85 -8.54 -13.53 -16.47
CA LEU A 85 -7.52 -14.02 -15.54
C LEU A 85 -7.04 -15.42 -15.93
N ASN A 86 -5.74 -15.65 -15.75
CA ASN A 86 -5.12 -16.97 -15.79
C ASN A 86 -5.53 -17.76 -14.53
N ASP A 87 -5.28 -19.09 -14.52
CA ASP A 87 -5.57 -19.93 -13.36
C ASP A 87 -4.74 -19.48 -12.15
N GLU A 88 -3.47 -19.22 -12.34
CA GLU A 88 -2.58 -18.64 -11.33
C GLU A 88 -2.44 -17.13 -11.55
N THR A 89 -2.48 -16.37 -10.48
CA THR A 89 -2.36 -14.92 -10.51
C THR A 89 -1.48 -14.42 -9.36
N ALA A 90 -0.92 -13.23 -9.52
CA ALA A 90 -0.23 -12.55 -8.43
C ALA A 90 -1.13 -12.33 -7.21
N THR A 91 -0.55 -12.31 -6.01
CA THR A 91 -1.26 -11.93 -4.79
C THR A 91 -1.70 -10.48 -4.85
N LEU A 92 -2.96 -10.22 -4.56
CA LEU A 92 -3.55 -8.88 -4.64
C LEU A 92 -3.37 -8.11 -3.33
N MET A 93 -2.82 -6.91 -3.42
CA MET A 93 -2.84 -5.90 -2.35
C MET A 93 -3.55 -4.65 -2.86
N CYS A 94 -4.24 -3.94 -1.98
CA CYS A 94 -4.97 -2.72 -2.32
C CYS A 94 -4.31 -1.51 -1.65
N ARG A 95 -3.80 -0.54 -2.43
CA ARG A 95 -3.34 0.74 -1.88
C ARG A 95 -4.50 1.72 -1.83
N VAL A 96 -4.89 2.07 -0.61
CA VAL A 96 -5.90 3.10 -0.37
C VAL A 96 -5.30 4.50 -0.53
N ARG A 97 -6.13 5.51 -0.74
CA ARG A 97 -5.69 6.91 -0.75
C ARG A 97 -5.12 7.34 0.61
N GLY A 98 -4.34 8.41 0.61
CA GLY A 98 -3.81 8.98 1.86
C GLY A 98 -4.89 9.63 2.75
N LEU A 99 -4.65 9.66 4.06
CA LEU A 99 -5.54 10.28 5.06
C LEU A 99 -5.87 11.75 4.76
N HIS A 100 -5.02 12.45 4.04
CA HIS A 100 -5.21 13.88 3.71
C HIS A 100 -6.24 14.13 2.61
N LEU A 101 -6.66 13.11 1.86
CA LEU A 101 -7.61 13.24 0.75
C LEU A 101 -9.05 13.00 1.20
N LYS A 102 -9.95 13.86 0.76
CA LYS A 102 -11.40 13.73 0.99
C LYS A 102 -12.09 13.10 -0.22
N GLU A 103 -13.09 12.25 0.05
CA GLU A 103 -13.98 11.73 -1.00
C GLU A 103 -15.11 12.72 -1.27
N LYS A 104 -15.00 13.43 -2.38
CA LYS A 104 -15.96 14.48 -2.74
C LYS A 104 -17.30 13.95 -3.30
N GLY A 105 -17.32 12.70 -3.77
CA GLY A 105 -18.50 12.03 -4.29
C GLY A 105 -19.46 11.50 -3.21
N ILE A 106 -19.04 11.54 -1.94
CA ILE A 106 -19.84 11.05 -0.81
C ILE A 106 -19.95 12.14 0.25
N GLU A 107 -21.15 12.25 0.82
CA GLU A 107 -21.40 13.10 1.97
C GLU A 107 -22.08 12.26 3.07
N ILE A 108 -21.56 12.36 4.30
CA ILE A 108 -22.11 11.70 5.48
C ILE A 108 -22.36 12.79 6.52
N ASN A 109 -23.64 13.02 6.85
CA ASN A 109 -24.05 14.06 7.80
C ASN A 109 -23.49 15.45 7.45
N GLY A 110 -23.46 15.82 6.18
CA GLY A 110 -22.94 17.12 5.71
C GLY A 110 -21.43 17.23 5.61
N VAL A 111 -20.69 16.11 5.76
CA VAL A 111 -19.22 16.11 5.72
C VAL A 111 -18.71 15.07 4.71
N ASN A 112 -17.77 15.47 3.87
CA ASN A 112 -17.07 14.54 3.00
C ASN A 112 -16.08 13.67 3.82
N PRO A 113 -16.21 12.35 3.81
CA PRO A 113 -15.31 11.45 4.53
C PRO A 113 -13.89 11.46 3.95
N HIS A 114 -12.94 10.90 4.67
CA HIS A 114 -11.62 10.64 4.13
C HIS A 114 -11.69 9.55 3.05
N GLY A 115 -11.06 9.81 1.90
CA GLY A 115 -11.08 8.87 0.76
C GLY A 115 -10.54 7.49 1.10
N CYS A 116 -9.49 7.44 1.92
CA CYS A 116 -8.91 6.18 2.37
C CYS A 116 -9.90 5.30 3.15
N LEU A 117 -10.80 5.90 3.95
CA LEU A 117 -11.81 5.16 4.69
C LEU A 117 -12.89 4.58 3.76
N CYS A 118 -13.20 5.31 2.70
CA CYS A 118 -14.10 4.82 1.65
C CYS A 118 -13.45 3.65 0.89
N ASP A 119 -12.20 3.82 0.45
CA ASP A 119 -11.46 2.79 -0.27
C ASP A 119 -11.32 1.52 0.56
N PHE A 120 -10.89 1.65 1.81
CA PHE A 120 -10.73 0.55 2.76
C PHE A 120 -12.07 -0.12 3.08
N GLY A 121 -13.07 0.68 3.45
CA GLY A 121 -14.36 0.17 3.90
C GLY A 121 -15.11 -0.60 2.81
N TYR A 122 -15.21 -0.05 1.61
CA TYR A 122 -15.84 -0.74 0.49
C TYR A 122 -15.11 -2.01 0.09
N TYR A 123 -13.78 -1.91 -0.06
CA TYR A 123 -12.98 -3.09 -0.41
C TYR A 123 -13.14 -4.19 0.62
N LEU A 124 -12.97 -3.87 1.91
CA LEU A 124 -13.02 -4.85 3.00
C LEU A 124 -14.41 -5.47 3.14
N PHE A 125 -15.45 -4.63 3.19
CA PHE A 125 -16.84 -5.08 3.37
C PHE A 125 -17.26 -6.10 2.30
N HIS A 126 -16.96 -5.81 1.05
CA HIS A 126 -17.38 -6.65 -0.06
C HIS A 126 -16.50 -7.87 -0.29
N ASN A 127 -15.23 -7.85 0.13
CA ASN A 127 -14.26 -8.83 -0.35
C ASN A 127 -13.60 -9.66 0.76
N ALA A 128 -13.59 -9.22 2.02
CA ALA A 128 -12.81 -9.89 3.05
C ALA A 128 -13.13 -11.37 3.20
N LYS A 129 -14.40 -11.73 3.31
CA LYS A 129 -14.83 -13.12 3.47
C LYS A 129 -14.51 -13.98 2.25
N GLU A 130 -14.66 -13.42 1.04
CA GLU A 130 -14.32 -14.11 -0.20
C GLU A 130 -12.81 -14.37 -0.30
N LEU A 131 -11.98 -13.39 0.03
CA LEU A 131 -10.52 -13.55 0.05
C LEU A 131 -10.09 -14.63 1.04
N VAL A 132 -10.61 -14.60 2.27
CA VAL A 132 -10.33 -15.63 3.27
C VAL A 132 -10.77 -17.01 2.80
N ASN A 133 -11.96 -17.13 2.20
CA ASN A 133 -12.45 -18.40 1.65
C ASN A 133 -11.57 -18.94 0.50
N ARG A 134 -10.87 -18.06 -0.20
CA ARG A 134 -9.90 -18.42 -1.25
C ARG A 134 -8.49 -18.73 -0.74
N GLY A 135 -8.28 -18.68 0.58
CA GLY A 135 -6.99 -18.99 1.19
C GLY A 135 -5.97 -17.86 1.16
N THR A 136 -6.41 -16.64 0.92
CA THR A 136 -5.61 -15.41 1.00
C THR A 136 -6.23 -14.44 2.02
N GLY A 137 -5.83 -13.18 2.06
CA GLY A 137 -6.38 -12.21 2.98
C GLY A 137 -6.69 -10.86 2.33
N PRO A 138 -7.45 -10.02 3.04
CA PRO A 138 -7.58 -8.62 2.69
C PRO A 138 -6.27 -7.88 3.04
N TYR A 139 -5.45 -7.64 2.02
CA TYR A 139 -4.13 -7.03 2.14
C TYR A 139 -4.14 -5.60 1.62
N PHE A 140 -3.54 -4.70 2.41
CA PHE A 140 -3.54 -3.27 2.07
C PHE A 140 -2.14 -2.66 2.10
N TYR A 141 -1.99 -1.58 1.34
CA TYR A 141 -0.93 -0.60 1.47
C TYR A 141 -1.47 0.68 2.07
N ILE A 142 -0.81 1.18 3.11
CA ILE A 142 -1.15 2.45 3.77
C ILE A 142 -0.09 3.48 3.39
N PRO A 143 -0.46 4.51 2.59
CA PRO A 143 0.48 5.53 2.14
C PRO A 143 0.51 6.74 3.08
N LYS A 144 1.53 7.59 2.90
CA LYS A 144 1.61 8.96 3.39
C LYS A 144 1.52 9.13 4.91
N LEU A 145 1.81 8.07 5.70
CA LEU A 145 1.90 8.20 7.15
C LEU A 145 2.99 9.22 7.54
N GLN A 146 2.70 10.04 8.54
CA GLN A 146 3.65 11.00 9.10
C GLN A 146 4.05 10.63 10.52
N THR A 147 3.17 9.99 11.29
CA THR A 147 3.40 9.69 12.71
C THR A 147 2.87 8.31 13.09
N HIS A 148 3.37 7.79 14.21
CA HIS A 148 2.83 6.57 14.82
C HIS A 148 1.39 6.75 15.33
N LEU A 149 0.92 7.98 15.57
CA LEU A 149 -0.47 8.24 15.97
C LEU A 149 -1.43 7.95 14.82
N GLU A 150 -1.06 8.27 13.59
CA GLU A 150 -1.82 7.88 12.41
C GLU A 150 -1.84 6.35 12.24
N ALA A 151 -0.72 5.69 12.54
CA ALA A 151 -0.66 4.22 12.53
C ALA A 151 -1.56 3.60 13.61
N ARG A 152 -1.63 4.20 14.80
CA ARG A 152 -2.57 3.80 15.87
C ARG A 152 -4.03 3.97 15.41
N THR A 153 -4.36 5.08 14.80
CA THR A 153 -5.70 5.32 14.24
C THR A 153 -6.05 4.26 13.20
N TRP A 154 -5.13 3.88 12.33
CA TRP A 154 -5.34 2.78 11.41
C TRP A 154 -5.54 1.45 12.11
N ASN A 155 -4.78 1.16 13.17
CA ASN A 155 -5.00 -0.06 13.97
C ASN A 155 -6.42 -0.10 14.55
N GLU A 156 -6.88 0.99 15.14
CA GLU A 156 -8.24 1.09 15.71
C GLU A 156 -9.32 0.93 14.63
N ILE A 157 -9.13 1.50 13.44
CA ILE A 157 -10.04 1.33 12.30
C ILE A 157 -10.10 -0.12 11.84
N ILE A 158 -8.94 -0.77 11.72
CA ILE A 158 -8.86 -2.17 11.29
C ILE A 158 -9.50 -3.08 12.35
N ASP A 159 -9.18 -2.88 13.63
CA ASP A 159 -9.75 -3.62 14.74
C ASP A 159 -11.28 -3.53 14.75
N TYR A 160 -11.81 -2.32 14.63
CA TYR A 160 -13.25 -2.08 14.53
C TYR A 160 -13.88 -2.80 13.32
N ALA A 161 -13.24 -2.71 12.16
CA ALA A 161 -13.76 -3.32 10.94
C ALA A 161 -13.75 -4.86 11.01
N GLU A 162 -12.72 -5.47 11.58
CA GLU A 162 -12.67 -6.92 11.83
C GLU A 162 -13.80 -7.36 12.76
N ASP A 163 -14.04 -6.61 13.85
CA ASP A 163 -15.12 -6.88 14.78
C ASP A 163 -16.51 -6.80 14.10
N GLN A 164 -16.76 -5.75 13.30
CA GLN A 164 -18.02 -5.59 12.57
C GLN A 164 -18.29 -6.69 11.55
N LEU A 165 -17.22 -7.23 10.94
CA LEU A 165 -17.32 -8.29 9.93
C LEU A 165 -17.23 -9.70 10.52
N ASN A 166 -17.05 -9.84 11.84
CA ASN A 166 -16.78 -11.08 12.55
C ASN A 166 -15.56 -11.82 11.98
N LEU A 167 -14.47 -11.08 11.72
CA LEU A 167 -13.18 -11.62 11.28
C LEU A 167 -12.26 -11.78 12.50
N PRO A 168 -11.45 -12.84 12.55
CA PRO A 168 -10.42 -12.99 13.57
C PRO A 168 -9.42 -11.81 13.54
N ARG A 169 -8.97 -11.37 14.72
CA ARG A 169 -7.98 -10.31 14.85
C ARG A 169 -6.71 -10.66 14.04
N GLY A 170 -6.24 -9.70 13.22
CA GLY A 170 -5.09 -9.87 12.34
C GLY A 170 -5.39 -10.61 11.03
N THR A 171 -6.64 -10.72 10.62
CA THR A 171 -7.06 -11.15 9.29
C THR A 171 -6.68 -10.11 8.24
N VAL A 172 -6.93 -8.84 8.54
CA VAL A 172 -6.48 -7.72 7.72
C VAL A 172 -4.98 -7.52 7.91
N ARG A 173 -4.23 -7.50 6.80
CA ARG A 173 -2.78 -7.28 6.89
C ARG A 173 -2.39 -6.05 6.04
N VAL A 174 -1.42 -5.30 6.57
CA VAL A 174 -1.02 -4.02 5.97
C VAL A 174 0.49 -3.92 5.74
N THR A 175 0.87 -3.23 4.68
CA THR A 175 2.22 -2.72 4.46
C THR A 175 2.14 -1.20 4.54
N CYS A 176 3.04 -0.57 5.28
CA CYS A 176 3.09 0.89 5.36
C CYS A 176 4.21 1.45 4.48
N LEU A 177 3.88 2.45 3.66
CA LEU A 177 4.89 3.24 2.99
C LEU A 177 5.51 4.23 3.98
N ILE A 178 6.79 4.13 4.16
CA ILE A 178 7.60 5.12 4.89
C ILE A 178 8.15 6.08 3.84
N GLU A 179 7.39 7.08 3.54
CA GLU A 179 7.64 7.98 2.41
C GLU A 179 7.51 9.46 2.78
N THR A 180 7.37 9.75 4.06
CA THR A 180 7.44 11.11 4.59
C THR A 180 8.63 11.26 5.53
N LEU A 181 9.24 12.42 5.54
CA LEU A 181 10.41 12.66 6.39
C LEU A 181 10.15 12.40 7.89
N PRO A 182 9.00 12.83 8.48
CA PRO A 182 8.69 12.53 9.87
C PRO A 182 8.59 11.05 10.18
N ALA A 183 7.93 10.27 9.34
CA ALA A 183 7.71 8.84 9.55
C ALA A 183 9.02 8.03 9.66
N VAL A 184 10.08 8.48 8.98
CA VAL A 184 11.40 7.82 9.05
C VAL A 184 11.93 7.74 10.47
N PHE A 185 11.63 8.72 11.29
CA PHE A 185 12.08 8.77 12.69
C PHE A 185 11.19 7.98 13.66
N GLU A 186 10.04 7.49 13.20
CA GLU A 186 9.03 6.78 14.01
C GLU A 186 8.74 5.35 13.53
N MET A 187 9.65 4.74 12.75
CA MET A 187 9.41 3.41 12.16
C MET A 187 9.18 2.31 13.20
N ASP A 188 9.93 2.30 14.32
CA ASP A 188 9.72 1.35 15.42
C ASP A 188 8.33 1.52 16.04
N GLU A 189 7.89 2.76 16.24
CA GLU A 189 6.60 3.09 16.82
C GLU A 189 5.46 2.74 15.85
N ILE A 190 5.60 3.04 14.56
CA ILE A 190 4.63 2.68 13.51
C ILE A 190 4.44 1.15 13.46
N LEU A 191 5.54 0.39 13.45
CA LEU A 191 5.48 -1.07 13.49
C LEU A 191 4.81 -1.58 14.77
N TYR A 192 5.07 -0.93 15.92
CA TYR A 192 4.52 -1.33 17.21
C TYR A 192 3.01 -1.11 17.29
N GLU A 193 2.53 0.04 16.83
CA GLU A 193 1.09 0.34 16.83
C GLU A 193 0.31 -0.66 15.94
N LEU A 194 0.88 -1.04 14.83
CA LEU A 194 0.27 -1.97 13.86
C LEU A 194 0.73 -3.44 14.02
N ARG A 195 1.42 -3.81 15.10
CA ARG A 195 2.11 -5.11 15.22
C ARG A 195 1.27 -6.35 14.97
N ASP A 196 -0.05 -6.27 15.18
CA ASP A 196 -0.97 -7.38 14.95
C ASP A 196 -1.43 -7.47 13.48
N HIS A 197 -1.24 -6.40 12.71
CA HIS A 197 -1.68 -6.28 11.31
C HIS A 197 -0.53 -6.10 10.31
N ILE A 198 0.57 -5.47 10.73
CA ILE A 198 1.66 -5.13 9.83
C ILE A 198 2.38 -6.36 9.28
N VAL A 199 2.67 -6.36 7.98
CA VAL A 199 3.51 -7.36 7.33
C VAL A 199 4.84 -6.79 6.85
N GLY A 200 4.90 -5.49 6.59
CA GLY A 200 6.14 -4.88 6.09
C GLY A 200 6.12 -3.36 6.04
N LEU A 201 7.32 -2.81 5.87
CA LEU A 201 7.52 -1.42 5.50
C LEU A 201 8.02 -1.33 4.06
N ASN A 202 7.63 -0.27 3.38
CA ASN A 202 8.04 0.02 2.02
C ASN A 202 8.78 1.37 1.98
N CYS A 203 9.94 1.40 1.30
CA CYS A 203 10.67 2.62 0.97
C CYS A 203 10.04 3.30 -0.25
N GLY A 204 9.22 4.33 -0.06
CA GLY A 204 8.66 5.15 -1.13
C GLY A 204 9.60 6.29 -1.52
N ARG A 205 10.46 6.08 -2.53
CA ARG A 205 11.55 6.99 -2.90
C ARG A 205 11.10 8.41 -3.26
N TRP A 206 10.16 8.52 -4.20
CA TRP A 206 9.78 9.82 -4.76
C TRP A 206 9.09 10.71 -3.74
N ASP A 207 8.15 10.17 -3.00
CA ASP A 207 7.45 10.90 -1.96
C ASP A 207 8.37 11.31 -0.82
N TYR A 208 9.36 10.48 -0.48
CA TYR A 208 10.38 10.84 0.50
C TYR A 208 11.23 12.01 0.04
N ILE A 209 11.63 12.04 -1.25
CA ILE A 209 12.34 13.18 -1.83
C ILE A 209 11.46 14.44 -1.79
N PHE A 210 10.20 14.35 -2.18
CA PHE A 210 9.27 15.48 -2.11
C PHE A 210 9.02 15.96 -0.69
N SER A 211 8.90 15.04 0.27
CA SER A 211 8.79 15.38 1.69
C SER A 211 10.03 16.13 2.21
N TYR A 212 11.23 15.70 1.78
CA TYR A 212 12.47 16.39 2.07
C TYR A 212 12.47 17.82 1.50
N ILE A 213 12.17 17.97 0.21
CA ILE A 213 12.10 19.28 -0.45
C ILE A 213 11.10 20.19 0.24
N LYS A 214 9.90 19.70 0.55
CA LYS A 214 8.85 20.45 1.25
C LYS A 214 9.31 20.90 2.64
N THR A 215 9.96 20.03 3.39
CA THR A 215 10.43 20.32 4.75
C THR A 215 11.51 21.39 4.75
N PHE A 216 12.44 21.31 3.80
CA PHE A 216 13.61 22.20 3.73
C PHE A 216 13.50 23.33 2.69
N GLN A 217 12.30 23.63 2.21
CA GLN A 217 12.09 24.62 1.13
C GLN A 217 12.66 26.01 1.40
N ASN A 218 12.84 26.40 2.66
CA ASN A 218 13.40 27.68 3.06
C ASN A 218 14.90 27.62 3.42
N HIS A 219 15.58 26.50 3.13
CA HIS A 219 16.98 26.26 3.46
C HIS A 219 17.81 26.12 2.18
N SER A 220 18.52 27.18 1.79
CA SER A 220 19.31 27.20 0.56
C SER A 220 20.45 26.16 0.52
N ASP A 221 20.96 25.74 1.69
CA ASP A 221 21.97 24.71 1.86
C ASP A 221 21.43 23.27 1.71
N LYS A 222 20.11 23.11 1.54
CA LYS A 222 19.41 21.82 1.39
C LYS A 222 18.84 21.62 -0.02
N LEU A 223 19.22 22.42 -0.99
CA LEU A 223 18.81 22.25 -2.37
C LEU A 223 19.34 20.93 -2.92
N LEU A 224 18.46 20.17 -3.53
CA LEU A 224 18.83 18.92 -4.21
C LEU A 224 19.25 19.22 -5.66
N PRO A 225 20.14 18.40 -6.25
CA PRO A 225 20.45 18.48 -7.66
C PRO A 225 19.26 18.04 -8.52
N ASP A 226 19.45 18.03 -9.84
CA ASP A 226 18.46 17.52 -10.79
C ASP A 226 17.99 16.11 -10.40
N ARG A 227 16.71 15.84 -10.61
CA ARG A 227 16.03 14.58 -10.24
C ARG A 227 16.79 13.33 -10.68
N TYR A 228 17.39 13.35 -11.86
CA TYR A 228 18.13 12.20 -12.41
C TYR A 228 19.42 11.89 -11.64
N GLN A 229 19.92 12.83 -10.87
CA GLN A 229 21.11 12.66 -10.03
C GLN A 229 20.75 12.19 -8.60
N VAL A 230 19.47 12.12 -8.25
CA VAL A 230 19.00 11.73 -6.91
C VAL A 230 18.59 10.25 -6.90
N GLY A 231 19.58 9.36 -6.93
CA GLY A 231 19.40 7.91 -6.81
C GLY A 231 19.47 7.40 -5.36
N MET A 232 19.19 6.11 -5.16
CA MET A 232 19.22 5.47 -3.82
C MET A 232 20.61 5.45 -3.19
N SER A 233 21.67 5.69 -3.95
CA SER A 233 23.05 5.84 -3.49
C SER A 233 23.34 7.18 -2.81
N GLN A 234 22.48 8.19 -3.00
CA GLN A 234 22.64 9.48 -2.34
C GLN A 234 22.57 9.32 -0.81
N PRO A 235 23.41 10.05 -0.05
CA PRO A 235 23.59 9.83 1.39
C PRO A 235 22.28 9.78 2.19
N PHE A 236 21.36 10.71 1.96
CA PHE A 236 20.09 10.77 2.71
C PHE A 236 19.14 9.60 2.37
N LEU A 237 19.08 9.19 1.09
CA LEU A 237 18.27 8.04 0.65
C LEU A 237 18.89 6.72 1.12
N ASN A 238 20.22 6.60 1.07
CA ASN A 238 20.93 5.45 1.57
C ASN A 238 20.77 5.28 3.09
N ALA A 239 20.88 6.39 3.85
CA ALA A 239 20.65 6.36 5.30
C ALA A 239 19.21 5.94 5.63
N TYR A 240 18.23 6.48 4.93
CA TYR A 240 16.82 6.14 5.06
C TYR A 240 16.55 4.66 4.81
N SER A 241 17.00 4.12 3.68
CA SER A 241 16.78 2.71 3.34
C SER A 241 17.48 1.75 4.31
N ARG A 242 18.72 2.06 4.74
CA ARG A 242 19.43 1.27 5.73
C ARG A 242 18.74 1.27 7.10
N LEU A 243 18.21 2.42 7.52
CA LEU A 243 17.45 2.51 8.77
C LEU A 243 16.20 1.65 8.72
N LEU A 244 15.45 1.70 7.59
CA LEU A 244 14.27 0.87 7.38
C LEU A 244 14.62 -0.62 7.42
N ILE A 245 15.65 -1.06 6.70
CA ILE A 245 16.12 -2.43 6.71
C ILE A 245 16.47 -2.89 8.13
N LYS A 246 17.24 -2.10 8.85
CA LYS A 246 17.63 -2.41 10.24
C LYS A 246 16.41 -2.54 11.16
N THR A 247 15.44 -1.64 11.02
CA THR A 247 14.23 -1.63 11.85
C THR A 247 13.36 -2.86 11.56
N CYS A 248 13.12 -3.17 10.28
CA CYS A 248 12.34 -4.34 9.89
C CYS A 248 13.00 -5.64 10.35
N HIS A 249 14.29 -5.84 10.12
CA HIS A 249 15.00 -7.04 10.57
C HIS A 249 14.90 -7.25 12.08
N LYS A 250 15.03 -6.18 12.85
CA LYS A 250 14.89 -6.24 14.31
C LYS A 250 13.52 -6.71 14.75
N ARG A 251 12.46 -6.41 13.99
CA ARG A 251 11.05 -6.68 14.33
C ARG A 251 10.45 -7.87 13.60
N LEU A 252 11.23 -8.59 12.78
CA LEU A 252 10.80 -9.68 11.89
C LEU A 252 9.71 -9.26 10.91
N SER A 253 9.74 -8.00 10.50
CA SER A 253 8.88 -7.42 9.46
C SER A 253 9.51 -7.58 8.08
N LEU A 254 8.70 -7.68 7.03
CA LEU A 254 9.18 -7.66 5.65
C LEU A 254 9.61 -6.26 5.22
N ILE A 255 10.39 -6.23 4.14
CA ILE A 255 10.91 -5.00 3.54
C ILE A 255 10.56 -5.02 2.07
N HIS A 256 10.06 -3.90 1.58
CA HIS A 256 9.98 -3.62 0.16
C HIS A 256 10.64 -2.27 -0.13
N ILE A 257 11.48 -2.21 -1.16
CA ILE A 257 12.09 -0.97 -1.62
C ILE A 257 11.52 -0.68 -3.00
N SER A 258 10.66 0.32 -3.06
CA SER A 258 10.08 0.79 -4.33
C SER A 258 11.14 1.47 -5.16
N GLU A 259 11.27 1.07 -6.38
CA GLU A 259 12.30 1.46 -7.24
C GLU A 259 13.60 1.03 -6.84
N PRO A 260 13.97 0.26 -7.58
CA PRO A 260 14.84 0.12 -8.34
C PRO A 260 15.19 0.19 -9.19
N THR A 261 15.22 -0.21 -9.26
CA THR A 261 15.81 -0.91 -9.58
C THR A 261 16.13 -1.23 -10.74
N ARG A 262 16.32 -0.87 -11.57
CA ARG A 262 17.01 -1.20 -12.64
C ARG A 262 18.38 -1.26 -12.28
N GLN A 263 18.96 -2.32 -12.26
CA GLN A 263 20.31 -2.38 -12.43
C GLN A 263 21.32 -1.56 -11.71
N GLU A 264 20.94 -0.57 -10.99
CA GLU A 264 21.81 0.17 -10.07
C GLU A 264 22.08 -0.58 -8.78
N ALA A 265 21.53 -1.76 -8.67
CA ALA A 265 21.63 -2.56 -7.48
C ALA A 265 22.64 -3.70 -7.61
N ILE A 266 23.47 -3.66 -8.61
CA ILE A 266 24.52 -4.65 -8.80
C ILE A 266 25.87 -3.99 -8.70
#